data_1039b3dc8696af6fb859adc96633da2e
#
_entry.id   1039b3dc8696af6fb859adc96633da2e
#
_cell.length_a   1.000
_cell.length_b   1.000
_cell.length_c   1.000
_cell.angle_alpha   90.00
_cell.angle_beta   90.00
_cell.angle_gamma   90.00
#
_symmetry.space_group_name_H-M   'P 1'
#
loop_
_entity.id
_entity.type
_entity.pdbx_description
1 polymer ?
#
loop_
_entity_poly.entity_id
_entity_poly.type
_entity_poly.pdbx_seq_one_letter_code
_entity_poly.pdbx_strand_id
1 'polypeptide(L)'
;MVYKMRIGLIDADLMDNGTRHPNLALMKLAGYHKDNGDEVTLIYDSYESVRNYDKVYISRVFTFTYVPDWVLKLDNVSYGGTGFFADGGENLPDAVEHHMPYYDIYKPFIDEQIANGKSRTYYQDYLDYSIGFTTRGCFRKCSFCVNKKYDHVFRHSPVKEFLDPQRPYIYLWDDNILAYPYWEEVLDDIEATGKPFQFRQGIDIRLMTDRKAERFVHSRYQGDFIFAFDHLEDKALICEKLQLWKRYSSKICKLYVIVAYKAQDATDIDDVFQRIHALMELGSIPYIMRYEAYKKSLFRSLYIELARWCNQPNFFKKMSFREFCAANQRYKKDQSTYCSAYQAMTDFEREYPEIAKKYFDLKFEQENIYARQYGYGRRYANKPLCRDCKRKSIYWDAFLNDECNTDKLLQAYFTKQIDLECLTYRNAECHCSASFIAEKLIKLIDATPEEHIIELIKNADSLESVEKDNIPQFSQLTHAFLNTPLILRNSGERMKFEDLGYYLLRDSNQSADQTPIACKKYGENHAKLAAQLDLAFIDKANSSHLVEQSQLGKVYSNLSADVQKRVARKLRFRLPIVQQFYVNGQNWDVIDEKISVLSVSTQKRRRSNVIDVVQWYLRDGLQEN
;
A
#
# COMPACT_ATOMS: atom_id res chain seq x y z
N MET A 1 60.13 -0.29 -3.49
CA MET A 1 58.96 -0.36 -2.58
C MET A 1 57.97 0.71 -3.02
N VAL A 2 56.78 0.34 -3.42
CA VAL A 2 55.72 1.33 -3.64
C VAL A 2 55.39 1.92 -2.27
N TYR A 3 55.47 3.25 -2.12
CA TYR A 3 55.12 3.94 -0.87
C TYR A 3 53.64 3.73 -0.61
N LYS A 4 53.29 3.12 0.51
CA LYS A 4 51.93 2.88 0.94
C LYS A 4 51.43 4.06 1.74
N MET A 5 50.39 4.79 1.23
CA MET A 5 49.81 5.94 1.92
C MET A 5 48.82 5.51 2.98
N ARG A 6 48.73 6.30 4.06
CA ARG A 6 47.65 6.21 5.05
C ARG A 6 46.58 7.20 4.68
N ILE A 7 45.40 6.67 4.29
CA ILE A 7 44.26 7.44 3.83
C ILE A 7 43.20 7.50 4.94
N GLY A 8 42.86 8.71 5.38
CA GLY A 8 41.77 8.94 6.29
C GLY A 8 40.49 9.36 5.55
N LEU A 9 39.34 8.83 5.94
CA LEU A 9 38.04 9.20 5.40
C LEU A 9 37.15 9.73 6.52
N ILE A 10 36.50 10.87 6.33
CA ILE A 10 35.58 11.48 7.29
C ILE A 10 34.23 11.68 6.64
N ASP A 11 33.23 10.97 7.16
CA ASP A 11 31.82 11.27 6.93
C ASP A 11 31.38 12.29 8.01
N ALA A 12 31.40 13.57 7.63
CA ALA A 12 31.10 14.65 8.58
C ALA A 12 29.68 14.55 9.15
N ASP A 13 28.72 14.09 8.34
CA ASP A 13 27.33 13.95 8.78
C ASP A 13 27.18 12.81 9.79
N LEU A 14 27.99 11.76 9.66
CA LEU A 14 28.04 10.66 10.63
C LEU A 14 28.60 11.15 11.97
N MET A 15 29.69 11.93 11.94
CA MET A 15 30.37 12.42 13.15
C MET A 15 29.52 13.41 13.94
N ASP A 16 28.82 14.32 13.25
CA ASP A 16 28.10 15.43 13.89
C ASP A 16 26.67 15.02 14.30
N ASN A 17 25.94 14.31 13.43
CA ASN A 17 24.51 14.08 13.59
C ASN A 17 24.11 12.59 13.67
N GLY A 18 24.99 11.69 13.28
CA GLY A 18 24.68 10.26 13.13
C GLY A 18 23.74 10.00 11.95
N THR A 19 24.27 9.74 10.76
CA THR A 19 23.46 9.39 9.59
C THR A 19 23.06 7.93 9.60
N ARG A 20 21.97 7.60 8.87
CA ARG A 20 21.51 6.22 8.62
C ARG A 20 21.98 5.68 7.28
N HIS A 21 22.61 6.50 6.47
CA HIS A 21 23.02 6.16 5.11
C HIS A 21 24.52 6.32 4.96
N PRO A 22 25.24 5.34 4.37
CA PRO A 22 26.66 5.48 4.10
C PRO A 22 26.91 6.51 3.00
N ASN A 23 28.08 7.12 3.03
CA ASN A 23 28.50 8.06 2.00
C ASN A 23 29.17 7.32 0.83
N LEU A 24 28.49 7.28 -0.32
CA LEU A 24 28.93 6.51 -1.49
C LEU A 24 30.27 7.02 -2.05
N ALA A 25 30.50 8.34 -2.06
CA ALA A 25 31.76 8.92 -2.55
C ALA A 25 32.95 8.45 -1.71
N LEU A 26 32.79 8.45 -0.38
CA LEU A 26 33.82 7.94 0.52
C LEU A 26 34.07 6.44 0.36
N MET A 27 33.02 5.64 0.14
CA MET A 27 33.17 4.20 -0.12
C MET A 27 33.91 3.91 -1.44
N LYS A 28 33.67 4.73 -2.50
CA LYS A 28 34.40 4.63 -3.77
C LYS A 28 35.87 5.01 -3.63
N LEU A 29 36.14 6.13 -2.92
CA LEU A 29 37.50 6.52 -2.58
C LEU A 29 38.23 5.42 -1.78
N ALA A 30 37.54 4.83 -0.80
CA ALA A 30 38.07 3.73 -0.02
C ALA A 30 38.45 2.54 -0.89
N GLY A 31 37.56 2.15 -1.80
CA GLY A 31 37.83 1.04 -2.73
C GLY A 31 39.05 1.31 -3.63
N TYR A 32 39.05 2.48 -4.26
CA TYR A 32 40.16 2.89 -5.13
C TYR A 32 41.52 2.88 -4.42
N HIS A 33 41.63 3.50 -3.26
CA HIS A 33 42.87 3.54 -2.51
C HIS A 33 43.30 2.15 -2.00
N LYS A 34 42.36 1.36 -1.53
CA LYS A 34 42.63 -0.01 -1.06
C LYS A 34 43.19 -0.87 -2.16
N ASP A 35 42.63 -0.81 -3.37
CA ASP A 35 43.10 -1.60 -4.52
C ASP A 35 44.44 -1.12 -5.05
N ASN A 36 44.81 0.14 -4.82
CA ASN A 36 46.14 0.70 -5.04
C ASN A 36 47.16 0.30 -3.95
N GLY A 37 46.71 -0.43 -2.91
CA GLY A 37 47.56 -0.91 -1.82
C GLY A 37 47.75 0.04 -0.65
N ASP A 38 47.00 1.17 -0.61
CA ASP A 38 47.01 2.13 0.49
C ASP A 38 46.32 1.56 1.73
N GLU A 39 46.60 2.11 2.90
CA GLU A 39 45.92 1.82 4.15
C GLU A 39 44.77 2.82 4.34
N VAL A 40 43.54 2.32 4.36
CA VAL A 40 42.33 3.16 4.38
C VAL A 40 41.59 3.01 5.72
N THR A 41 41.28 4.12 6.36
CA THR A 41 40.60 4.14 7.67
C THR A 41 39.46 5.16 7.70
N LEU A 42 38.29 4.77 8.22
CA LEU A 42 37.22 5.72 8.57
C LEU A 42 37.57 6.40 9.91
N ILE A 43 37.66 7.72 9.89
CA ILE A 43 37.89 8.55 11.09
C ILE A 43 36.51 8.99 11.58
N TYR A 44 36.11 8.57 12.77
CA TYR A 44 34.82 8.88 13.38
C TYR A 44 34.91 9.27 14.86
N ASP A 45 36.13 9.40 15.39
CA ASP A 45 36.43 9.76 16.79
C ASP A 45 36.70 11.24 16.97
N SER A 46 37.63 11.82 16.19
CA SER A 46 38.03 13.19 16.33
C SER A 46 38.64 13.78 15.05
N TYR A 47 38.37 15.04 14.78
CA TYR A 47 39.05 15.80 13.73
C TYR A 47 40.56 15.98 13.96
N GLU A 48 41.04 15.88 15.17
CA GLU A 48 42.49 15.94 15.47
C GLU A 48 43.26 14.79 14.83
N SER A 49 42.61 13.63 14.63
CA SER A 49 43.19 12.44 14.02
C SER A 49 43.64 12.65 12.56
N VAL A 50 43.15 13.69 11.86
CA VAL A 50 43.53 14.01 10.46
C VAL A 50 45.03 14.20 10.26
N ARG A 51 45.75 14.63 11.30
CA ARG A 51 47.20 14.85 11.27
C ARG A 51 47.99 13.54 11.17
N ASN A 52 47.39 12.42 11.43
CA ASN A 52 48.02 11.10 11.42
C ASN A 52 48.02 10.41 10.03
N TYR A 53 47.43 11.06 9.02
CA TYR A 53 47.21 10.50 7.68
C TYR A 53 47.98 11.32 6.64
N ASP A 54 48.43 10.62 5.59
CA ASP A 54 49.12 11.24 4.47
C ASP A 54 48.14 12.00 3.57
N LYS A 55 46.90 11.50 3.46
CA LYS A 55 45.79 12.16 2.76
C LYS A 55 44.48 11.91 3.51
N VAL A 56 43.62 12.93 3.59
CA VAL A 56 42.28 12.83 4.19
C VAL A 56 41.25 13.36 3.22
N TYR A 57 40.14 12.61 3.07
CA TYR A 57 38.97 13.06 2.32
C TYR A 57 37.79 13.26 3.28
N ILE A 58 37.14 14.43 3.19
CA ILE A 58 35.98 14.79 4.03
C ILE A 58 34.78 14.99 3.12
N SER A 59 33.70 14.26 3.40
CA SER A 59 32.42 14.49 2.73
C SER A 59 31.39 15.06 3.70
N ARG A 60 30.67 16.11 3.24
CA ARG A 60 29.55 16.72 3.95
C ARG A 60 28.38 16.89 3.01
N VAL A 61 27.22 16.31 3.37
CA VAL A 61 25.99 16.37 2.57
C VAL A 61 25.08 17.50 3.04
N PHE A 62 24.96 17.72 4.35
CA PHE A 62 24.07 18.73 4.90
C PHE A 62 24.81 20.02 5.26
N THR A 63 24.25 21.16 4.86
CA THR A 63 24.82 22.50 5.12
C THR A 63 24.94 22.86 6.60
N PHE A 64 24.11 22.23 7.45
CA PHE A 64 24.10 22.46 8.89
C PHE A 64 25.09 21.58 9.67
N THR A 65 25.74 20.62 9.03
CA THR A 65 26.76 19.75 9.66
C THR A 65 28.01 20.55 9.93
N TYR A 66 28.49 20.45 11.14
CA TYR A 66 29.71 21.20 11.57
C TYR A 66 30.97 20.47 11.11
N VAL A 67 31.90 21.23 10.55
CA VAL A 67 33.29 20.84 10.28
C VAL A 67 34.20 22.00 10.70
N PRO A 68 35.24 21.77 11.51
CA PRO A 68 36.11 22.84 11.95
C PRO A 68 36.91 23.48 10.80
N ASP A 69 36.95 24.80 10.72
CA ASP A 69 37.63 25.53 9.64
C ASP A 69 39.13 25.24 9.56
N TRP A 70 39.79 24.95 10.68
CA TRP A 70 41.20 24.64 10.68
C TRP A 70 41.53 23.34 9.97
N VAL A 71 40.61 22.36 9.98
CA VAL A 71 40.78 21.09 9.27
C VAL A 71 40.79 21.31 7.76
N LEU A 72 39.88 22.14 7.26
CA LEU A 72 39.75 22.43 5.83
C LEU A 72 40.96 23.20 5.24
N LYS A 73 41.82 23.74 6.10
CA LYS A 73 43.01 24.48 5.70
C LYS A 73 44.29 23.64 5.65
N LEU A 74 44.21 22.35 5.98
CA LEU A 74 45.35 21.46 5.98
C LEU A 74 45.66 20.96 4.56
N ASP A 75 46.93 20.94 4.18
CA ASP A 75 47.38 20.56 2.83
C ASP A 75 47.07 19.12 2.47
N ASN A 76 46.99 18.23 3.48
CA ASN A 76 46.63 16.82 3.28
C ASN A 76 45.13 16.56 3.21
N VAL A 77 44.27 17.60 3.33
CA VAL A 77 42.81 17.45 3.33
C VAL A 77 42.21 17.86 1.99
N SER A 78 41.33 17.00 1.46
CA SER A 78 40.42 17.34 0.38
C SER A 78 38.99 17.14 0.87
N TYR A 79 38.07 18.03 0.46
CA TYR A 79 36.68 17.94 0.88
C TYR A 79 35.70 18.20 -0.24
N GLY A 80 34.50 17.61 -0.12
CA GLY A 80 33.46 17.67 -1.13
C GLY A 80 32.05 17.39 -0.58
N GLY A 81 31.08 17.43 -1.47
CA GLY A 81 29.67 17.17 -1.20
C GLY A 81 28.82 18.43 -1.14
N THR A 82 27.49 18.23 -1.22
CA THR A 82 26.47 19.29 -1.33
C THR A 82 26.40 20.20 -0.09
N GLY A 83 26.91 19.77 1.04
CA GLY A 83 27.02 20.61 2.23
C GLY A 83 28.10 21.67 2.14
N PHE A 84 29.16 21.46 1.36
CA PHE A 84 30.19 22.45 1.08
C PHE A 84 29.88 23.26 -0.16
N PHE A 85 29.39 22.64 -1.21
CA PHE A 85 29.15 23.22 -2.53
C PHE A 85 27.71 22.98 -2.98
N ALA A 86 26.99 24.05 -3.31
CA ALA A 86 25.56 23.96 -3.66
C ALA A 86 25.26 23.08 -4.89
N ASP A 87 26.25 22.87 -5.76
CA ASP A 87 26.20 22.00 -6.94
C ASP A 87 26.87 20.62 -6.72
N GLY A 88 27.33 20.36 -5.50
CA GLY A 88 28.05 19.13 -5.13
C GLY A 88 29.57 19.23 -5.30
N GLY A 89 30.08 20.31 -5.89
CA GLY A 89 31.51 20.53 -6.14
C GLY A 89 32.03 19.77 -7.36
N GLU A 90 33.34 19.52 -7.40
CA GLU A 90 33.97 18.78 -8.47
C GLU A 90 33.54 17.30 -8.46
N ASN A 91 33.48 16.72 -9.65
CA ASN A 91 33.26 15.26 -9.77
C ASN A 91 34.49 14.50 -9.24
N LEU A 92 34.26 13.33 -8.72
CA LEU A 92 35.35 12.39 -8.49
C LEU A 92 36.05 12.09 -9.82
N PRO A 93 37.39 11.84 -9.81
CA PRO A 93 38.06 11.30 -11.00
C PRO A 93 37.36 10.06 -11.52
N ASP A 94 37.30 9.91 -12.83
CA ASP A 94 36.55 8.81 -13.48
C ASP A 94 36.93 7.43 -12.94
N ALA A 95 38.23 7.19 -12.70
CA ALA A 95 38.73 5.96 -12.11
C ALA A 95 38.21 5.69 -10.68
N VAL A 96 37.81 6.73 -9.93
CA VAL A 96 37.21 6.61 -8.61
C VAL A 96 35.68 6.54 -8.73
N GLU A 97 35.08 7.35 -9.62
CA GLU A 97 33.62 7.39 -9.80
C GLU A 97 33.05 6.03 -10.23
N HIS A 98 33.78 5.28 -11.05
CA HIS A 98 33.40 3.95 -11.53
C HIS A 98 34.07 2.81 -10.75
N HIS A 99 34.67 3.11 -9.58
CA HIS A 99 35.28 2.08 -8.74
C HIS A 99 34.24 1.39 -7.85
N MET A 100 34.45 0.09 -7.62
CA MET A 100 33.65 -0.69 -6.66
C MET A 100 33.73 -0.06 -5.27
N PRO A 101 32.61 0.30 -4.62
CA PRO A 101 32.59 0.81 -3.26
C PRO A 101 33.18 -0.19 -2.26
N TYR A 102 34.05 0.24 -1.37
CA TYR A 102 34.49 -0.58 -0.24
C TYR A 102 33.46 -0.53 0.89
N TYR A 103 32.55 -1.48 0.89
CA TYR A 103 31.40 -1.51 1.79
C TYR A 103 31.78 -1.72 3.27
N ASP A 104 32.90 -2.39 3.55
CA ASP A 104 33.33 -2.68 4.92
C ASP A 104 33.99 -1.51 5.63
N ILE A 105 34.18 -0.37 4.96
CA ILE A 105 34.81 0.82 5.58
C ILE A 105 34.07 1.32 6.84
N TYR A 106 32.74 1.15 6.88
CA TYR A 106 31.93 1.54 8.05
C TYR A 106 31.79 0.44 9.11
N LYS A 107 32.26 -0.78 8.82
CA LYS A 107 32.07 -1.94 9.70
C LYS A 107 32.65 -1.74 11.11
N PRO A 108 33.88 -1.21 11.32
CA PRO A 108 34.42 -1.01 12.65
C PRO A 108 33.53 -0.08 13.52
N PHE A 109 33.07 1.03 12.94
CA PHE A 109 32.14 1.94 13.60
C PHE A 109 30.82 1.24 13.98
N ILE A 110 30.22 0.50 13.03
CA ILE A 110 28.92 -0.17 13.24
C ILE A 110 29.02 -1.25 14.31
N ASP A 111 30.07 -2.06 14.27
CA ASP A 111 30.31 -3.13 15.25
C ASP A 111 30.44 -2.53 16.67
N GLU A 112 31.14 -1.41 16.81
CA GLU A 112 31.23 -0.68 18.08
C GLU A 112 29.86 -0.17 18.54
N GLN A 113 29.05 0.42 17.66
CA GLN A 113 27.73 0.93 18.00
C GLN A 113 26.77 -0.19 18.41
N ILE A 114 26.84 -1.34 17.74
CA ILE A 114 26.04 -2.52 18.09
C ILE A 114 26.48 -3.08 19.45
N ALA A 115 27.79 -3.14 19.71
CA ALA A 115 28.32 -3.54 21.02
C ALA A 115 27.85 -2.59 22.14
N ASN A 116 27.67 -1.30 21.81
CA ASN A 116 27.13 -0.29 22.71
C ASN A 116 25.58 -0.30 22.80
N GLY A 117 24.90 -1.36 22.29
CA GLY A 117 23.47 -1.59 22.45
C GLY A 117 22.58 -0.95 21.36
N LYS A 118 23.13 -0.43 20.28
CA LYS A 118 22.33 0.02 19.13
C LYS A 118 21.80 -1.15 18.33
N SER A 119 20.59 -1.02 17.78
CA SER A 119 19.99 -2.07 16.94
C SER A 119 20.71 -2.21 15.60
N ARG A 120 21.01 -3.45 15.18
CA ARG A 120 21.50 -3.75 13.84
C ARG A 120 20.59 -3.18 12.74
N THR A 121 19.27 -3.21 12.95
CA THR A 121 18.28 -2.69 12.00
C THR A 121 18.47 -1.19 11.74
N TYR A 122 18.99 -0.44 12.69
CA TYR A 122 19.29 0.99 12.50
C TYR A 122 20.38 1.22 11.43
N TYR A 123 21.31 0.26 11.29
CA TYR A 123 22.43 0.30 10.35
C TYR A 123 22.23 -0.59 9.13
N GLN A 124 20.99 -0.97 8.83
CA GLN A 124 20.67 -1.87 7.72
C GLN A 124 21.19 -1.35 6.38
N ASP A 125 21.10 -0.05 6.12
CA ASP A 125 21.57 0.57 4.87
C ASP A 125 23.08 0.40 4.68
N TYR A 126 23.85 0.41 5.76
CA TYR A 126 25.29 0.17 5.72
C TYR A 126 25.66 -1.30 5.51
N LEU A 127 24.81 -2.21 5.97
CA LEU A 127 25.17 -3.65 6.07
C LEU A 127 24.57 -4.49 4.95
N ASP A 128 23.36 -4.18 4.49
CA ASP A 128 22.58 -5.09 3.67
C ASP A 128 22.38 -4.60 2.22
N TYR A 129 22.76 -3.37 1.89
CA TYR A 129 22.49 -2.79 0.57
C TYR A 129 23.76 -2.54 -0.24
N SER A 130 23.75 -2.99 -1.50
CA SER A 130 24.64 -2.46 -2.53
C SER A 130 24.08 -1.13 -3.02
N ILE A 131 24.89 -0.08 -3.08
CA ILE A 131 24.41 1.30 -3.31
C ILE A 131 25.13 1.87 -4.53
N GLY A 132 24.35 2.46 -5.44
CA GLY A 132 24.91 3.11 -6.63
C GLY A 132 23.90 3.93 -7.41
N PHE A 133 24.36 4.41 -8.56
CA PHE A 133 23.57 5.11 -9.56
C PHE A 133 23.59 4.34 -10.86
N THR A 134 22.45 3.93 -11.39
CA THR A 134 22.37 3.36 -12.74
C THR A 134 22.24 4.45 -13.79
N THR A 135 21.58 5.55 -13.43
CA THR A 135 21.46 6.76 -14.23
C THR A 135 21.75 8.01 -13.38
N ARG A 136 22.20 9.08 -14.01
CA ARG A 136 22.39 10.40 -13.39
C ARG A 136 21.70 11.47 -14.20
N GLY A 137 21.38 12.57 -13.52
CA GLY A 137 20.84 13.76 -14.12
C GLY A 137 19.32 13.86 -14.12
N CYS A 138 18.82 15.05 -14.38
CA CYS A 138 17.39 15.37 -14.47
C CYS A 138 17.18 16.64 -15.30
N PHE A 139 16.18 16.63 -16.19
CA PHE A 139 15.84 17.79 -17.01
C PHE A 139 15.00 18.85 -16.28
N ARG A 140 14.45 18.53 -15.09
CA ARG A 140 13.45 19.38 -14.40
C ARG A 140 13.99 20.67 -13.83
N LYS A 141 15.26 20.76 -13.46
CA LYS A 141 15.88 21.97 -12.92
C LYS A 141 15.08 22.63 -11.78
N CYS A 142 14.46 21.83 -10.91
CA CYS A 142 13.70 22.34 -9.76
C CYS A 142 14.60 23.26 -8.92
N SER A 143 14.10 24.45 -8.56
CA SER A 143 14.91 25.50 -7.93
C SER A 143 15.46 25.10 -6.54
N PHE A 144 14.77 24.23 -5.82
CA PHE A 144 15.20 23.67 -4.52
C PHE A 144 16.15 22.46 -4.66
N CYS A 145 16.23 21.82 -5.83
CA CYS A 145 17.01 20.62 -6.02
C CYS A 145 18.50 20.91 -6.08
N VAL A 146 19.31 20.07 -5.45
CA VAL A 146 20.77 20.14 -5.49
C VAL A 146 21.35 19.69 -6.84
N ASN A 147 20.58 18.93 -7.64
CA ASN A 147 21.02 18.46 -8.95
C ASN A 147 20.88 19.58 -10.01
N LYS A 148 21.83 20.52 -10.01
CA LYS A 148 21.90 21.62 -10.98
C LYS A 148 22.78 21.31 -12.18
N LYS A 149 23.66 20.34 -12.06
CA LYS A 149 24.79 20.08 -12.95
C LYS A 149 24.35 19.52 -14.30
N TYR A 150 23.42 18.57 -14.29
CA TYR A 150 22.98 17.88 -15.49
C TYR A 150 21.59 18.34 -15.92
N ASP A 151 21.36 18.48 -17.22
CA ASP A 151 20.11 18.95 -17.84
C ASP A 151 19.32 17.84 -18.57
N HIS A 152 19.87 16.64 -18.60
CA HIS A 152 19.26 15.43 -19.16
C HIS A 152 19.61 14.22 -18.29
N VAL A 153 18.94 13.10 -18.53
CA VAL A 153 19.26 11.82 -17.87
C VAL A 153 20.11 10.98 -18.80
N PHE A 154 21.18 10.42 -18.25
CA PHE A 154 22.10 9.56 -19.00
C PHE A 154 22.45 8.30 -18.20
N ARG A 155 22.86 7.24 -18.92
CA ARG A 155 23.38 6.04 -18.28
C ARG A 155 24.68 6.39 -17.55
N HIS A 156 24.79 5.93 -16.29
CA HIS A 156 25.95 6.19 -15.47
C HIS A 156 26.79 4.92 -15.25
N SER A 157 26.32 4.01 -14.41
CA SER A 157 27.04 2.79 -14.07
C SER A 157 26.22 1.55 -14.37
N PRO A 158 26.78 0.50 -14.98
CA PRO A 158 26.18 -0.82 -14.93
C PRO A 158 26.17 -1.33 -13.48
N VAL A 159 25.17 -2.13 -13.12
CA VAL A 159 24.98 -2.57 -11.71
C VAL A 159 26.21 -3.29 -11.15
N LYS A 160 26.97 -4.00 -12.00
CA LYS A 160 28.20 -4.72 -11.62
C LYS A 160 29.29 -3.86 -10.99
N GLU A 161 29.32 -2.53 -11.26
CA GLU A 161 30.32 -1.61 -10.71
C GLU A 161 30.12 -1.33 -9.21
N PHE A 162 28.93 -1.60 -8.68
CA PHE A 162 28.64 -1.39 -7.26
C PHE A 162 27.94 -2.57 -6.58
N LEU A 163 27.70 -3.67 -7.28
CA LEU A 163 27.04 -4.85 -6.74
C LEU A 163 28.00 -5.68 -5.89
N ASP A 164 27.75 -5.72 -4.59
CA ASP A 164 28.36 -6.71 -3.71
C ASP A 164 27.47 -7.97 -3.69
N PRO A 165 27.98 -9.13 -4.16
CA PRO A 165 27.22 -10.38 -4.19
C PRO A 165 26.72 -10.85 -2.81
N GLN A 166 27.41 -10.48 -1.74
CA GLN A 166 27.06 -10.89 -0.37
C GLN A 166 25.90 -10.07 0.21
N ARG A 167 25.61 -8.90 -0.35
CA ARG A 167 24.52 -8.02 0.14
C ARG A 167 23.18 -8.42 -0.49
N PRO A 168 22.14 -8.60 0.33
CA PRO A 168 20.85 -9.11 -0.16
C PRO A 168 20.05 -8.13 -1.01
N TYR A 169 20.33 -6.82 -0.94
CA TYR A 169 19.49 -5.78 -1.55
C TYR A 169 20.29 -4.76 -2.34
N ILE A 170 19.58 -4.02 -3.22
CA ILE A 170 20.17 -2.92 -4.01
C ILE A 170 19.41 -1.61 -3.71
N TYR A 171 20.16 -0.55 -3.38
CA TYR A 171 19.65 0.83 -3.31
C TYR A 171 20.18 1.67 -4.46
N LEU A 172 19.27 2.25 -5.20
CA LEU A 172 19.55 3.11 -6.34
C LEU A 172 19.22 4.57 -5.97
N TRP A 173 20.20 5.43 -6.16
CA TRP A 173 20.09 6.85 -5.85
C TRP A 173 19.89 7.70 -7.12
N ASP A 174 19.38 7.09 -8.18
CA ASP A 174 19.09 7.68 -9.47
C ASP A 174 18.21 8.93 -9.33
N ASP A 175 18.57 10.01 -10.03
CA ASP A 175 17.90 11.29 -9.91
C ASP A 175 16.49 11.29 -10.54
N ASN A 176 16.33 10.65 -11.72
CA ASN A 176 15.04 10.56 -12.42
C ASN A 176 15.02 9.44 -13.45
N ILE A 177 14.94 8.20 -12.99
CA ILE A 177 14.97 7.00 -13.85
C ILE A 177 13.89 7.02 -14.95
N LEU A 178 12.67 7.53 -14.66
CA LEU A 178 11.58 7.55 -15.64
C LEU A 178 11.80 8.49 -16.82
N ALA A 179 12.77 9.41 -16.71
CA ALA A 179 13.15 10.30 -17.80
C ALA A 179 14.25 9.71 -18.71
N TYR A 180 14.85 8.58 -18.33
CA TYR A 180 15.83 7.90 -19.16
C TYR A 180 15.11 7.14 -20.28
N PRO A 181 15.45 7.36 -21.57
CA PRO A 181 14.74 6.73 -22.68
C PRO A 181 14.79 5.19 -22.65
N TYR A 182 15.92 4.63 -22.20
CA TYR A 182 16.15 3.18 -22.13
C TYR A 182 15.97 2.64 -20.70
N TRP A 183 15.00 3.16 -19.98
CA TRP A 183 14.72 2.80 -18.58
C TRP A 183 14.41 1.29 -18.38
N GLU A 184 13.88 0.61 -19.41
CA GLU A 184 13.62 -0.85 -19.35
C GLU A 184 14.91 -1.64 -19.30
N GLU A 185 15.91 -1.30 -20.13
CA GLU A 185 17.22 -1.94 -20.11
C GLU A 185 17.90 -1.81 -18.74
N VAL A 186 17.65 -0.68 -18.05
CA VAL A 186 18.15 -0.48 -16.68
C VAL A 186 17.47 -1.44 -15.71
N LEU A 187 16.15 -1.61 -15.82
CA LEU A 187 15.42 -2.57 -14.97
C LEU A 187 15.83 -4.01 -15.26
N ASP A 188 16.06 -4.37 -16.53
CA ASP A 188 16.53 -5.68 -16.92
C ASP A 188 17.92 -5.98 -16.32
N ASP A 189 18.84 -5.02 -16.38
CA ASP A 189 20.17 -5.09 -15.75
C ASP A 189 20.08 -5.34 -14.23
N ILE A 190 19.18 -4.63 -13.56
CA ILE A 190 18.97 -4.78 -12.12
C ILE A 190 18.37 -6.16 -11.80
N GLU A 191 17.33 -6.56 -12.54
CA GLU A 191 16.64 -7.84 -12.31
C GLU A 191 17.49 -9.06 -12.64
N ALA A 192 18.42 -8.94 -13.60
CA ALA A 192 19.40 -9.98 -13.91
C ALA A 192 20.27 -10.36 -12.69
N THR A 193 20.41 -9.46 -11.69
CA THR A 193 21.10 -9.76 -10.44
C THR A 193 20.33 -10.74 -9.53
N GLY A 194 19.02 -10.91 -9.77
CA GLY A 194 18.13 -11.69 -8.91
C GLY A 194 17.83 -11.06 -7.54
N LYS A 195 18.34 -9.86 -7.26
CA LYS A 195 18.20 -9.19 -5.96
C LYS A 195 17.02 -8.20 -5.95
N PRO A 196 16.29 -8.08 -4.83
CA PRO A 196 15.33 -6.99 -4.65
C PRO A 196 16.01 -5.63 -4.64
N PHE A 197 15.34 -4.61 -5.19
CA PHE A 197 15.90 -3.27 -5.34
C PHE A 197 14.90 -2.17 -4.98
N GLN A 198 15.40 -0.97 -4.70
CA GLN A 198 14.59 0.21 -4.44
C GLN A 198 15.28 1.47 -4.97
N PHE A 199 14.51 2.36 -5.61
CA PHE A 199 14.94 3.74 -5.87
C PHE A 199 14.66 4.59 -4.62
N ARG A 200 15.71 5.22 -4.07
CA ARG A 200 15.63 5.99 -2.81
C ARG A 200 15.29 7.45 -3.01
N GLN A 201 15.61 8.02 -4.16
CA GLN A 201 15.13 9.34 -4.55
C GLN A 201 13.68 9.24 -5.02
N GLY A 202 12.92 10.30 -4.90
CA GLY A 202 11.52 10.30 -5.36
C GLY A 202 11.44 10.10 -6.88
N ILE A 203 10.70 9.08 -7.31
CA ILE A 203 10.42 8.83 -8.73
C ILE A 203 9.45 9.90 -9.24
N ASP A 204 9.74 10.52 -10.39
CA ASP A 204 8.86 11.54 -10.99
C ASP A 204 7.60 10.90 -11.60
N ILE A 205 6.53 10.82 -10.80
CA ILE A 205 5.27 10.19 -11.20
C ILE A 205 4.63 10.86 -12.42
N ARG A 206 4.92 12.12 -12.70
CA ARG A 206 4.40 12.86 -13.87
C ARG A 206 4.79 12.20 -15.20
N LEU A 207 5.86 11.40 -15.19
CA LEU A 207 6.35 10.62 -16.34
C LEU A 207 5.79 9.19 -16.40
N MET A 208 4.90 8.83 -15.48
CA MET A 208 4.31 7.50 -15.41
C MET A 208 3.40 7.24 -16.61
N THR A 209 3.57 6.09 -17.23
CA THR A 209 2.70 5.55 -18.30
C THR A 209 2.20 4.17 -17.88
N ASP A 210 1.20 3.63 -18.58
CA ASP A 210 0.68 2.28 -18.31
C ASP A 210 1.81 1.23 -18.35
N ARG A 211 2.65 1.26 -19.40
CA ARG A 211 3.79 0.35 -19.54
C ARG A 211 4.81 0.46 -18.38
N LYS A 212 5.12 1.69 -17.96
CA LYS A 212 6.01 1.91 -16.81
C LYS A 212 5.41 1.39 -15.51
N ALA A 213 4.12 1.69 -15.26
CA ALA A 213 3.44 1.24 -14.05
C ALA A 213 3.39 -0.28 -13.99
N GLU A 214 2.98 -0.94 -15.07
CA GLU A 214 2.96 -2.39 -15.19
C GLU A 214 4.33 -3.01 -14.91
N ARG A 215 5.38 -2.51 -15.59
CA ARG A 215 6.74 -3.03 -15.46
C ARG A 215 7.31 -2.87 -14.05
N PHE A 216 7.10 -1.70 -13.42
CA PHE A 216 7.56 -1.46 -12.04
C PHE A 216 6.82 -2.29 -11.01
N VAL A 217 5.51 -2.46 -11.15
CA VAL A 217 4.70 -3.25 -10.21
C VAL A 217 5.10 -4.74 -10.23
N HIS A 218 5.47 -5.28 -11.39
CA HIS A 218 5.90 -6.67 -11.55
C HIS A 218 7.39 -6.89 -11.27
N SER A 219 8.16 -5.84 -11.05
CA SER A 219 9.58 -5.96 -10.69
C SER A 219 9.78 -6.42 -9.24
N ARG A 220 10.98 -6.87 -8.90
CA ARG A 220 11.38 -7.22 -7.53
C ARG A 220 11.60 -5.98 -6.65
N TYR A 221 10.72 -4.99 -6.77
CA TYR A 221 10.81 -3.74 -6.01
C TYR A 221 10.58 -3.97 -4.52
N GLN A 222 11.52 -3.52 -3.69
CA GLN A 222 11.46 -3.65 -2.24
C GLN A 222 10.86 -2.40 -1.60
N GLY A 223 9.98 -2.60 -0.63
CA GLY A 223 9.39 -1.51 0.17
C GLY A 223 8.35 -0.67 -0.58
N ASP A 224 8.19 0.56 -0.14
CA ASP A 224 7.22 1.50 -0.69
C ASP A 224 7.74 2.15 -1.97
N PHE A 225 6.86 2.32 -2.96
CA PHE A 225 7.14 3.23 -4.06
C PHE A 225 7.07 4.68 -3.54
N ILE A 226 8.13 5.43 -3.82
CA ILE A 226 8.27 6.82 -3.39
C ILE A 226 8.23 7.72 -4.62
N PHE A 227 7.24 8.60 -4.66
CA PHE A 227 7.09 9.62 -5.69
C PHE A 227 7.32 11.01 -5.11
N ALA A 228 7.13 12.07 -5.92
CA ALA A 228 7.23 13.45 -5.47
C ALA A 228 5.98 14.26 -5.85
N PHE A 229 5.55 15.16 -4.96
CA PHE A 229 4.48 16.14 -5.15
C PHE A 229 4.88 17.48 -4.53
N ASP A 230 5.79 18.19 -5.19
CA ASP A 230 6.43 19.38 -4.61
C ASP A 230 5.66 20.68 -4.86
N HIS A 231 4.87 20.76 -5.94
CA HIS A 231 4.16 21.96 -6.33
C HIS A 231 2.67 21.72 -6.52
N LEU A 232 1.83 22.61 -5.98
CA LEU A 232 0.37 22.52 -6.10
C LEU A 232 -0.09 22.63 -7.57
N GLU A 233 0.64 23.35 -8.40
CA GLU A 233 0.37 23.50 -9.85
C GLU A 233 0.37 22.15 -10.58
N ASP A 234 1.13 21.18 -10.10
CA ASP A 234 1.20 19.82 -10.66
C ASP A 234 0.03 18.91 -10.19
N LYS A 235 -0.87 19.40 -9.30
CA LYS A 235 -1.91 18.60 -8.64
C LYS A 235 -2.73 17.77 -9.64
N ALA A 236 -3.25 18.40 -10.69
CA ALA A 236 -4.12 17.72 -11.66
C ALA A 236 -3.39 16.55 -12.34
N LEU A 237 -2.17 16.79 -12.81
CA LEU A 237 -1.34 15.76 -13.47
C LEU A 237 -0.94 14.66 -12.50
N ILE A 238 -0.51 15.01 -11.28
CA ILE A 238 -0.11 14.01 -10.28
C ILE A 238 -1.30 13.14 -9.87
N CYS A 239 -2.49 13.72 -9.67
CA CYS A 239 -3.70 12.97 -9.38
C CYS A 239 -4.05 12.00 -10.52
N GLU A 240 -3.99 12.45 -11.77
CA GLU A 240 -4.19 11.59 -12.95
C GLU A 240 -3.20 10.41 -12.95
N LYS A 241 -1.92 10.69 -12.74
CA LYS A 241 -0.88 9.65 -12.74
C LYS A 241 -0.94 8.71 -11.54
N LEU A 242 -1.38 9.20 -10.38
CA LEU A 242 -1.66 8.34 -9.22
C LEU A 242 -2.86 7.42 -9.49
N GLN A 243 -3.93 7.93 -10.13
CA GLN A 243 -5.06 7.09 -10.55
C GLN A 243 -4.63 6.04 -11.57
N LEU A 244 -3.78 6.41 -12.54
CA LEU A 244 -3.16 5.46 -13.46
C LEU A 244 -2.37 4.39 -12.70
N TRP A 245 -1.48 4.80 -11.79
CA TRP A 245 -0.69 3.89 -10.96
C TRP A 245 -1.57 2.92 -10.16
N LYS A 246 -2.68 3.42 -9.58
CA LYS A 246 -3.62 2.63 -8.78
C LYS A 246 -4.37 1.55 -9.58
N ARG A 247 -4.38 1.62 -10.91
CA ARG A 247 -4.90 0.53 -11.76
C ARG A 247 -4.02 -0.72 -11.72
N TYR A 248 -2.71 -0.53 -11.49
CA TYR A 248 -1.71 -1.59 -11.47
C TYR A 248 -1.30 -2.00 -10.06
N SER A 249 -1.38 -1.10 -9.08
CA SER A 249 -0.93 -1.35 -7.71
C SER A 249 -1.93 -0.88 -6.66
N SER A 250 -2.39 -1.79 -5.82
CA SER A 250 -3.18 -1.45 -4.61
C SER A 250 -2.30 -1.01 -3.44
N LYS A 251 -0.98 -1.14 -3.53
CA LYS A 251 -0.06 -0.68 -2.47
C LYS A 251 -0.24 0.82 -2.23
N ILE A 252 -0.19 1.19 -0.95
CA ILE A 252 -0.08 2.59 -0.56
C ILE A 252 1.30 3.07 -0.99
N CYS A 253 1.35 4.10 -1.83
CA CYS A 253 2.58 4.77 -2.18
C CYS A 253 2.81 6.00 -1.29
N LYS A 254 4.07 6.42 -1.21
CA LYS A 254 4.50 7.58 -0.45
C LYS A 254 4.90 8.69 -1.41
N LEU A 255 4.56 9.94 -1.10
CA LEU A 255 5.01 11.07 -1.89
C LEU A 255 5.76 12.08 -1.02
N TYR A 256 6.94 12.46 -1.46
CA TYR A 256 7.65 13.61 -0.91
C TYR A 256 6.86 14.88 -1.20
N VAL A 257 6.72 15.72 -0.18
CA VAL A 257 6.01 17.01 -0.25
C VAL A 257 6.89 18.05 0.39
N ILE A 258 7.53 18.92 -0.43
CA ILE A 258 8.32 20.01 0.09
C ILE A 258 7.42 21.11 0.65
N VAL A 259 7.78 21.68 1.79
CA VAL A 259 7.04 22.76 2.46
C VAL A 259 7.95 23.90 2.84
N ALA A 260 7.38 25.10 3.00
CA ALA A 260 8.09 26.34 3.34
C ALA A 260 9.18 26.72 2.33
N TYR A 261 9.06 26.32 1.07
CA TYR A 261 10.01 26.66 0.02
C TYR A 261 9.64 27.96 -0.69
N LYS A 262 8.46 28.06 -1.31
CA LYS A 262 8.00 29.25 -2.05
C LYS A 262 7.58 30.37 -1.10
N ALA A 263 6.83 30.02 -0.06
CA ALA A 263 6.37 30.92 0.97
C ALA A 263 6.51 30.25 2.34
N GLN A 264 6.40 31.03 3.43
CA GLN A 264 6.50 30.55 4.80
C GLN A 264 5.34 31.07 5.65
N ASP A 265 4.22 31.40 5.03
CA ASP A 265 3.00 31.98 5.62
C ASP A 265 1.80 31.04 5.52
N ALA A 266 0.61 31.55 5.78
CA ALA A 266 -0.62 30.78 5.76
C ALA A 266 -0.97 30.25 4.36
N THR A 267 -0.50 30.90 3.29
CA THR A 267 -0.75 30.41 1.91
C THR A 267 0.00 29.13 1.64
N ASP A 268 1.24 28.99 2.10
CA ASP A 268 1.98 27.73 2.01
C ASP A 268 1.33 26.63 2.84
N ILE A 269 0.79 26.96 4.03
CA ILE A 269 0.08 26.00 4.87
C ILE A 269 -1.19 25.49 4.16
N ASP A 270 -1.98 26.36 3.53
CA ASP A 270 -3.15 25.96 2.73
C ASP A 270 -2.73 25.07 1.55
N ASP A 271 -1.70 25.45 0.80
CA ASP A 271 -1.14 24.65 -0.30
C ASP A 271 -0.70 23.25 0.15
N VAL A 272 -0.05 23.17 1.32
CA VAL A 272 0.39 21.90 1.90
C VAL A 272 -0.81 21.03 2.22
N PHE A 273 -1.85 21.56 2.86
CA PHE A 273 -3.06 20.79 3.17
C PHE A 273 -3.84 20.39 1.91
N GLN A 274 -3.87 21.21 0.88
CA GLN A 274 -4.46 20.83 -0.41
C GLN A 274 -3.77 19.62 -1.05
N ARG A 275 -2.43 19.57 -0.97
CA ARG A 275 -1.64 18.41 -1.45
C ARG A 275 -1.86 17.18 -0.56
N ILE A 276 -1.86 17.36 0.77
CA ILE A 276 -2.16 16.29 1.73
C ILE A 276 -3.55 15.69 1.48
N HIS A 277 -4.58 16.54 1.31
CA HIS A 277 -5.95 16.11 1.04
C HIS A 277 -6.04 15.30 -0.26
N ALA A 278 -5.46 15.80 -1.35
CA ALA A 278 -5.41 15.07 -2.62
C ALA A 278 -4.74 13.68 -2.48
N LEU A 279 -3.68 13.59 -1.67
CA LEU A 279 -3.03 12.31 -1.39
C LEU A 279 -3.88 11.39 -0.51
N MET A 280 -4.62 11.94 0.46
CA MET A 280 -5.59 11.17 1.24
C MET A 280 -6.67 10.57 0.35
N GLU A 281 -7.29 11.38 -0.54
CA GLU A 281 -8.31 10.93 -1.48
C GLU A 281 -7.83 9.78 -2.35
N LEU A 282 -6.58 9.84 -2.79
CA LEU A 282 -5.95 8.83 -3.65
C LEU A 282 -5.26 7.68 -2.87
N GLY A 283 -5.53 7.55 -1.58
CA GLY A 283 -4.98 6.47 -0.77
C GLY A 283 -3.45 6.42 -0.74
N SER A 284 -2.81 7.59 -0.74
CA SER A 284 -1.35 7.76 -0.72
C SER A 284 -0.91 8.55 0.52
N ILE A 285 0.32 8.35 0.97
CA ILE A 285 0.82 8.98 2.20
C ILE A 285 1.80 10.10 1.84
N PRO A 286 1.60 11.33 2.35
CA PRO A 286 2.59 12.38 2.24
C PRO A 286 3.80 12.10 3.14
N TYR A 287 4.98 12.49 2.68
CA TYR A 287 6.19 12.61 3.49
C TYR A 287 6.68 14.05 3.41
N ILE A 288 6.47 14.80 4.49
CA ILE A 288 6.78 16.23 4.53
C ILE A 288 8.29 16.47 4.63
N MET A 289 8.83 17.18 3.66
CA MET A 289 10.21 17.64 3.60
C MET A 289 10.25 19.16 3.87
N ARG A 290 10.71 19.54 5.06
CA ARG A 290 10.77 20.95 5.47
C ARG A 290 12.00 21.61 4.84
N TYR A 291 11.79 22.57 3.93
CA TYR A 291 12.87 23.41 3.44
C TYR A 291 13.38 24.32 4.57
N GLU A 292 14.66 24.59 4.62
CA GLU A 292 15.31 25.26 5.76
C GLU A 292 14.66 26.59 6.18
N ALA A 293 14.03 27.30 5.23
CA ALA A 293 13.33 28.57 5.49
C ALA A 293 12.20 28.45 6.53
N TYR A 294 11.65 27.23 6.75
CA TYR A 294 10.63 27.00 7.79
C TYR A 294 11.09 27.47 9.18
N LYS A 295 12.43 27.48 9.44
CA LYS A 295 13.01 27.89 10.73
C LYS A 295 12.74 29.36 11.06
N LYS A 296 12.55 30.19 10.04
CA LYS A 296 12.28 31.63 10.16
C LYS A 296 10.80 31.97 10.11
N SER A 297 9.92 31.00 9.82
CA SER A 297 8.47 31.20 9.76
C SER A 297 7.87 31.42 11.14
N LEU A 298 6.83 32.25 11.20
CA LEU A 298 5.95 32.37 12.38
C LEU A 298 5.24 31.02 12.66
N PHE A 299 5.02 30.22 11.63
CA PHE A 299 4.39 28.89 11.72
C PHE A 299 5.38 27.73 11.85
N ARG A 300 6.61 28.01 12.29
CA ARG A 300 7.67 27.01 12.47
C ARG A 300 7.19 25.76 13.22
N SER A 301 6.46 25.96 14.33
CA SER A 301 5.94 24.86 15.14
C SER A 301 4.91 24.03 14.37
N LEU A 302 4.05 24.67 13.58
CA LEU A 302 3.05 24.01 12.77
C LEU A 302 3.70 23.12 11.68
N TYR A 303 4.74 23.60 10.99
CA TYR A 303 5.51 22.80 10.04
C TYR A 303 6.18 21.58 10.68
N ILE A 304 6.64 21.72 11.92
CA ILE A 304 7.21 20.60 12.68
C ILE A 304 6.13 19.56 12.96
N GLU A 305 4.96 19.97 13.40
CA GLU A 305 3.88 19.05 13.76
C GLU A 305 3.23 18.40 12.51
N LEU A 306 3.10 19.12 11.41
CA LEU A 306 2.71 18.56 10.11
C LEU A 306 3.64 17.43 9.68
N ALA A 307 4.96 17.67 9.76
CA ALA A 307 5.93 16.63 9.43
C ALA A 307 5.86 15.44 10.40
N ARG A 308 5.67 15.67 11.70
CA ARG A 308 5.53 14.59 12.68
C ARG A 308 4.27 13.75 12.44
N TRP A 309 3.17 14.37 12.06
CA TRP A 309 1.92 13.68 11.75
C TRP A 309 2.02 12.87 10.47
N CYS A 310 2.44 13.51 9.36
CA CYS A 310 2.50 12.88 8.04
C CYS A 310 3.59 11.81 7.91
N ASN A 311 4.80 12.07 8.48
CA ASN A 311 5.95 11.19 8.29
C ASN A 311 5.88 9.91 9.14
N GLN A 312 4.87 9.80 10.00
CA GLN A 312 4.59 8.60 10.79
C GLN A 312 3.25 7.98 10.34
N PRO A 313 3.27 6.97 9.46
CA PRO A 313 2.06 6.37 8.89
C PRO A 313 1.03 5.93 9.93
N ASN A 314 1.47 5.54 11.13
CA ASN A 314 0.58 5.14 12.21
C ASN A 314 -0.27 6.30 12.75
N PHE A 315 0.26 7.53 12.76
CA PHE A 315 -0.52 8.71 13.13
C PHE A 315 -1.38 9.17 11.96
N PHE A 316 -0.78 9.34 10.78
CA PHE A 316 -1.47 9.84 9.60
C PHE A 316 -2.70 9.01 9.22
N LYS A 317 -2.58 7.67 9.27
CA LYS A 317 -3.69 6.78 8.91
C LYS A 317 -4.83 6.75 9.94
N LYS A 318 -4.54 7.04 11.21
CA LYS A 318 -5.48 6.83 12.31
C LYS A 318 -6.12 8.10 12.85
N MET A 319 -5.45 9.23 12.70
CA MET A 319 -5.82 10.49 13.34
C MET A 319 -5.92 11.61 12.31
N SER A 320 -6.89 12.51 12.49
CA SER A 320 -6.86 13.82 11.85
C SER A 320 -5.69 14.65 12.41
N PHE A 321 -5.34 15.75 11.74
CA PHE A 321 -4.31 16.64 12.26
C PHE A 321 -4.68 17.20 13.64
N ARG A 322 -5.96 17.57 13.83
CA ARG A 322 -6.49 18.04 15.12
C ARG A 322 -6.32 16.99 16.22
N GLU A 323 -6.75 15.76 15.96
CA GLU A 323 -6.62 14.66 16.94
C GLU A 323 -5.16 14.36 17.28
N PHE A 324 -4.27 14.42 16.27
CA PHE A 324 -2.83 14.24 16.50
C PHE A 324 -2.27 15.33 17.40
N CYS A 325 -2.60 16.60 17.15
CA CYS A 325 -2.14 17.72 17.97
C CYS A 325 -2.68 17.64 19.39
N ALA A 326 -3.97 17.30 19.56
CA ALA A 326 -4.60 17.13 20.87
C ALA A 326 -3.96 15.98 21.67
N ALA A 327 -3.62 14.86 21.02
CA ALA A 327 -2.96 13.71 21.67
C ALA A 327 -1.49 13.98 22.01
N ASN A 328 -0.85 14.98 21.39
CA ASN A 328 0.56 15.32 21.59
C ASN A 328 0.76 16.63 22.39
N GLN A 329 -0.15 16.92 23.30
CA GLN A 329 0.03 17.99 24.30
C GLN A 329 1.16 17.59 25.26
N ARG A 330 2.38 18.04 25.00
CA ARG A 330 3.49 17.84 25.93
C ARG A 330 3.71 19.11 26.74
N TYR A 331 3.37 19.04 28.01
CA TYR A 331 3.77 20.03 28.97
C TYR A 331 5.22 19.72 29.43
N LYS A 332 6.16 20.61 29.15
CA LYS A 332 7.44 20.56 29.89
C LYS A 332 7.17 20.94 31.33
N LYS A 333 7.82 20.27 32.26
CA LYS A 333 7.75 20.55 33.70
C LYS A 333 8.32 21.95 34.06
N ASP A 334 9.18 22.49 33.23
CA ASP A 334 9.71 23.86 33.34
C ASP A 334 8.98 24.74 32.32
N GLN A 335 8.26 25.69 32.78
CA GLN A 335 7.39 26.64 32.07
C GLN A 335 8.06 27.47 30.96
N SER A 336 9.16 27.05 30.38
CA SER A 336 9.87 27.82 29.35
C SER A 336 9.28 27.54 27.97
N THR A 337 8.72 28.56 27.35
CA THR A 337 8.55 28.90 25.91
C THR A 337 8.40 27.78 24.86
N TYR A 338 8.01 26.58 25.20
CA TYR A 338 7.78 25.52 24.24
C TYR A 338 6.32 25.50 23.78
N CYS A 339 6.10 25.90 22.52
CA CYS A 339 4.80 25.77 21.88
C CYS A 339 4.47 24.28 21.70
N SER A 340 3.47 23.78 22.42
CA SER A 340 2.97 22.41 22.20
C SER A 340 2.33 22.28 20.81
N ALA A 341 2.22 21.07 20.29
CA ALA A 341 1.52 20.80 19.05
C ALA A 341 0.09 21.38 19.04
N TYR A 342 -0.62 21.22 20.15
CA TYR A 342 -1.96 21.75 20.34
C TYR A 342 -1.97 23.28 20.30
N GLN A 343 -1.05 23.94 20.97
CA GLN A 343 -0.96 25.40 20.96
C GLN A 343 -0.67 25.95 19.56
N ALA A 344 0.28 25.37 18.84
CA ALA A 344 0.59 25.78 17.46
C ALA A 344 -0.61 25.64 16.52
N MET A 345 -1.37 24.56 16.68
CA MET A 345 -2.59 24.31 15.91
C MET A 345 -3.71 25.31 16.25
N THR A 346 -3.97 25.54 17.55
CA THR A 346 -5.07 26.44 17.99
C THR A 346 -4.77 27.91 17.71
N ASP A 347 -3.51 28.33 17.80
CA ASP A 347 -3.10 29.68 17.43
C ASP A 347 -3.30 29.92 15.93
N PHE A 348 -2.92 28.97 15.09
CA PHE A 348 -3.18 29.03 13.65
C PHE A 348 -4.68 29.03 13.34
N GLU A 349 -5.46 28.16 13.98
CA GLU A 349 -6.90 28.08 13.78
C GLU A 349 -7.62 29.38 14.13
N ARG A 350 -7.18 30.04 15.23
CA ARG A 350 -7.75 31.33 15.64
C ARG A 350 -7.52 32.42 14.59
N GLU A 351 -6.36 32.41 13.93
CA GLU A 351 -5.97 33.41 12.93
C GLU A 351 -6.51 33.06 11.53
N TYR A 352 -6.57 31.77 11.19
CA TYR A 352 -6.99 31.24 9.87
C TYR A 352 -8.08 30.15 10.01
N PRO A 353 -9.27 30.50 10.54
CA PRO A 353 -10.31 29.52 10.85
C PRO A 353 -10.84 28.78 9.63
N GLU A 354 -10.84 29.39 8.44
CA GLU A 354 -11.33 28.76 7.22
C GLU A 354 -10.42 27.63 6.74
N ILE A 355 -9.11 27.77 6.88
CA ILE A 355 -8.14 26.71 6.57
C ILE A 355 -8.30 25.55 7.56
N ALA A 356 -8.39 25.86 8.84
CA ALA A 356 -8.55 24.86 9.89
C ALA A 356 -9.86 24.07 9.73
N LYS A 357 -10.98 24.75 9.49
CA LYS A 357 -12.29 24.14 9.25
C LYS A 357 -12.29 23.20 8.05
N LYS A 358 -11.54 23.54 7.00
CA LYS A 358 -11.49 22.77 5.77
C LYS A 358 -10.66 21.49 5.90
N TYR A 359 -9.56 21.50 6.71
CA TYR A 359 -8.57 20.43 6.65
C TYR A 359 -8.26 19.74 7.98
N PHE A 360 -8.37 20.40 9.13
CA PHE A 360 -7.79 19.87 10.36
C PHE A 360 -8.48 18.60 10.88
N ASP A 361 -9.74 18.39 10.50
CA ASP A 361 -10.53 17.24 10.91
C ASP A 361 -10.58 16.11 9.86
N LEU A 362 -9.94 16.29 8.69
CA LEU A 362 -9.88 15.27 7.66
C LEU A 362 -9.11 14.03 8.14
N LYS A 363 -9.64 12.87 7.85
CA LYS A 363 -9.05 11.57 8.20
C LYS A 363 -8.75 10.77 6.96
N PHE A 364 -7.56 10.19 6.89
CA PHE A 364 -7.11 9.38 5.77
C PHE A 364 -8.13 8.30 5.34
N GLU A 365 -8.69 7.56 6.30
CA GLU A 365 -9.66 6.50 5.97
C GLU A 365 -10.98 7.02 5.44
N GLN A 366 -11.40 8.22 5.86
CA GLN A 366 -12.64 8.84 5.41
C GLN A 366 -12.49 9.50 4.04
N GLU A 367 -11.32 10.07 3.75
CA GLU A 367 -11.04 10.74 2.48
C GLU A 367 -10.64 9.76 1.36
N ASN A 368 -10.02 8.65 1.70
CA ASN A 368 -9.51 7.68 0.74
C ASN A 368 -10.63 7.01 -0.06
N ILE A 369 -10.78 7.44 -1.32
CA ILE A 369 -11.81 6.92 -2.24
C ILE A 369 -11.66 5.42 -2.50
N TYR A 370 -10.43 4.91 -2.52
CA TYR A 370 -10.17 3.48 -2.71
C TYR A 370 -10.55 2.67 -1.46
N ALA A 371 -10.33 3.20 -0.25
CA ALA A 371 -10.80 2.56 0.96
C ALA A 371 -12.31 2.57 1.08
N ARG A 372 -12.96 3.68 0.68
CA ARG A 372 -14.44 3.79 0.63
C ARG A 372 -15.03 2.85 -0.41
N GLN A 373 -14.46 2.85 -1.62
CA GLN A 373 -14.95 2.06 -2.75
C GLN A 373 -14.74 0.55 -2.54
N TYR A 374 -13.62 0.17 -1.92
CA TYR A 374 -13.20 -1.23 -1.80
C TYR A 374 -13.26 -1.77 -0.36
N GLY A 375 -13.77 -0.97 0.59
CA GLY A 375 -14.00 -1.38 1.97
C GLY A 375 -12.79 -2.01 2.63
N TYR A 376 -11.67 -1.33 2.66
CA TYR A 376 -10.51 -1.74 3.48
C TYR A 376 -10.93 -1.79 4.95
N GLY A 377 -11.54 -2.91 5.33
CA GLY A 377 -12.07 -3.10 6.66
C GLY A 377 -10.94 -3.18 7.68
N ARG A 378 -11.00 -2.33 8.70
CA ARG A 378 -10.17 -2.36 9.92
C ARG A 378 -10.11 -3.72 10.62
N ARG A 379 -10.97 -4.66 10.24
CA ARG A 379 -11.25 -5.88 11.00
C ARG A 379 -10.09 -6.85 11.08
N TYR A 380 -9.20 -6.83 10.11
CA TYR A 380 -8.23 -7.90 9.94
C TYR A 380 -6.78 -7.42 9.78
N ALA A 381 -6.52 -6.12 9.86
CA ALA A 381 -5.20 -5.52 9.66
C ALA A 381 -4.09 -6.09 10.57
N ASN A 382 -4.45 -6.77 11.66
CA ASN A 382 -3.51 -7.28 12.66
C ASN A 382 -3.62 -8.79 12.90
N LYS A 383 -4.44 -9.54 12.14
CA LYS A 383 -4.46 -11.00 12.30
C LYS A 383 -3.50 -11.66 11.30
N PRO A 384 -2.54 -12.46 11.76
CA PRO A 384 -1.71 -13.23 10.85
C PRO A 384 -2.60 -14.17 10.03
N LEU A 385 -2.32 -14.26 8.72
CA LEU A 385 -3.01 -15.23 7.85
C LEU A 385 -2.85 -16.62 8.44
N CYS A 386 -3.94 -17.31 8.67
CA CYS A 386 -3.91 -18.71 8.99
C CYS A 386 -3.30 -19.51 7.81
N ARG A 387 -2.84 -20.74 8.11
CA ARG A 387 -2.21 -21.60 7.09
C ARG A 387 -3.14 -21.85 5.89
N ASP A 388 -4.43 -21.94 6.15
CA ASP A 388 -5.47 -22.18 5.14
C ASP A 388 -5.71 -20.94 4.26
N CYS A 389 -5.80 -19.76 4.85
CA CYS A 389 -5.91 -18.50 4.09
C CYS A 389 -4.70 -18.24 3.19
N LYS A 390 -3.48 -18.55 3.65
CA LYS A 390 -2.27 -18.46 2.82
C LYS A 390 -2.35 -19.38 1.60
N ARG A 391 -2.80 -20.61 1.77
CA ARG A 391 -2.98 -21.58 0.69
C ARG A 391 -4.02 -21.11 -0.33
N LYS A 392 -5.18 -20.68 0.14
CA LYS A 392 -6.28 -20.19 -0.71
C LYS A 392 -5.89 -18.95 -1.53
N SER A 393 -5.06 -18.10 -0.97
CA SER A 393 -4.63 -16.86 -1.62
C SER A 393 -3.79 -17.06 -2.88
N ILE A 394 -3.09 -18.18 -3.01
CA ILE A 394 -2.26 -18.51 -4.19
C ILE A 394 -3.13 -18.61 -5.45
N TYR A 395 -4.35 -19.11 -5.34
CA TYR A 395 -5.28 -19.21 -6.47
C TYR A 395 -5.64 -17.83 -7.03
N TRP A 396 -5.88 -16.87 -6.16
CA TRP A 396 -6.27 -15.52 -6.56
C TRP A 396 -5.10 -14.72 -7.16
N ASP A 397 -3.87 -14.96 -6.72
CA ASP A 397 -2.68 -14.34 -7.31
C ASP A 397 -2.46 -14.85 -8.74
N ALA A 398 -2.52 -16.16 -8.95
CA ALA A 398 -2.41 -16.76 -10.27
C ALA A 398 -3.54 -16.29 -11.20
N PHE A 399 -4.75 -16.11 -10.69
CA PHE A 399 -5.89 -15.61 -11.47
C PHE A 399 -5.70 -14.16 -11.91
N LEU A 400 -5.14 -13.31 -11.07
CA LEU A 400 -4.84 -11.92 -11.43
C LEU A 400 -3.84 -11.82 -12.56
N ASN A 401 -2.82 -12.67 -12.55
CA ASN A 401 -1.74 -12.67 -13.52
C ASN A 401 -2.03 -13.49 -14.79
N ASP A 402 -3.27 -13.94 -14.98
CA ASP A 402 -3.65 -14.84 -16.08
C ASP A 402 -2.85 -16.16 -16.15
N GLU A 403 -2.23 -16.55 -15.04
CA GLU A 403 -1.39 -17.75 -14.91
C GLU A 403 -2.17 -18.98 -14.40
N CYS A 404 -3.46 -18.81 -14.07
CA CYS A 404 -4.26 -19.89 -13.52
C CYS A 404 -5.02 -20.67 -14.60
N ASN A 405 -5.24 -21.95 -14.31
CA ASN A 405 -6.27 -22.72 -15.01
C ASN A 405 -7.65 -22.26 -14.52
N THR A 406 -8.43 -21.59 -15.38
CA THR A 406 -9.73 -21.02 -15.06
C THR A 406 -10.76 -22.07 -14.64
N ASP A 407 -10.70 -23.29 -15.19
CA ASP A 407 -11.59 -24.38 -14.82
C ASP A 407 -11.31 -24.86 -13.39
N LYS A 408 -10.04 -25.03 -13.03
CA LYS A 408 -9.66 -25.38 -11.65
C LYS A 408 -10.03 -24.27 -10.66
N LEU A 409 -9.90 -23.00 -11.06
CA LEU A 409 -10.31 -21.87 -10.23
C LEU A 409 -11.84 -21.89 -10.03
N LEU A 410 -12.63 -22.01 -11.10
CA LEU A 410 -14.09 -22.06 -11.03
C LEU A 410 -14.56 -23.27 -10.22
N GLN A 411 -13.98 -24.46 -10.44
CA GLN A 411 -14.29 -25.64 -9.66
C GLN A 411 -14.06 -25.38 -8.17
N ALA A 412 -12.88 -24.89 -7.78
CA ALA A 412 -12.55 -24.58 -6.39
C ALA A 412 -13.45 -23.50 -5.79
N TYR A 413 -13.86 -22.50 -6.59
CA TYR A 413 -14.76 -21.44 -6.18
C TYR A 413 -16.19 -21.95 -5.96
N PHE A 414 -16.76 -22.67 -6.92
CA PHE A 414 -18.13 -23.20 -6.79
C PHE A 414 -18.24 -24.25 -5.69
N THR A 415 -17.22 -25.06 -5.47
CA THR A 415 -17.18 -26.05 -4.37
C THR A 415 -16.73 -25.46 -3.02
N LYS A 416 -16.60 -24.15 -2.92
CA LYS A 416 -16.21 -23.40 -1.70
C LYS A 416 -14.85 -23.78 -1.11
N GLN A 417 -13.97 -24.38 -1.90
CA GLN A 417 -12.58 -24.62 -1.49
C GLN A 417 -11.80 -23.30 -1.37
N ILE A 418 -12.19 -22.28 -2.15
CA ILE A 418 -11.70 -20.92 -2.07
C ILE A 418 -12.87 -19.93 -1.95
N ASP A 419 -12.63 -18.80 -1.31
CA ASP A 419 -13.55 -17.67 -1.21
C ASP A 419 -12.77 -16.34 -1.29
N LEU A 420 -13.47 -15.25 -1.62
CA LEU A 420 -12.86 -13.91 -1.72
C LEU A 420 -12.63 -13.26 -0.35
N GLU A 421 -13.31 -13.71 0.70
CA GLU A 421 -13.17 -13.16 2.04
C GLU A 421 -11.76 -13.40 2.61
N CYS A 422 -11.05 -14.44 2.15
CA CYS A 422 -9.65 -14.68 2.48
C CYS A 422 -8.74 -13.50 2.12
N LEU A 423 -9.08 -12.71 1.12
CA LEU A 423 -8.28 -11.56 0.67
C LEU A 423 -8.34 -10.39 1.65
N THR A 424 -9.38 -10.31 2.48
CA THR A 424 -9.50 -9.26 3.51
C THR A 424 -8.51 -9.46 4.68
N TYR A 425 -8.00 -10.68 4.86
CA TYR A 425 -7.02 -11.00 5.89
C TYR A 425 -5.57 -10.73 5.48
N ARG A 426 -5.33 -10.37 4.23
CA ARG A 426 -4.00 -10.01 3.77
C ARG A 426 -3.62 -8.64 4.30
N ASN A 427 -2.41 -8.54 4.84
CA ASN A 427 -1.80 -7.26 5.18
C ASN A 427 -1.84 -6.33 3.97
N ALA A 428 -1.83 -5.01 4.22
CA ALA A 428 -1.81 -3.94 3.22
C ALA A 428 -0.68 -4.05 2.15
N GLU A 429 0.19 -5.04 2.27
CA GLU A 429 1.26 -5.37 1.33
C GLU A 429 0.82 -6.27 0.18
N CYS A 430 -0.40 -6.80 0.19
CA CYS A 430 -0.85 -7.66 -0.90
C CYS A 430 -1.33 -6.84 -2.10
N HIS A 431 -0.78 -7.15 -3.26
CA HIS A 431 -1.05 -6.48 -4.53
C HIS A 431 -2.48 -6.68 -5.08
N CYS A 432 -3.26 -7.55 -4.47
CA CYS A 432 -4.57 -7.91 -4.96
C CYS A 432 -5.65 -7.04 -4.34
N SER A 433 -6.25 -6.16 -5.11
CA SER A 433 -7.55 -5.59 -4.78
C SER A 433 -8.60 -6.70 -4.86
N ALA A 434 -9.25 -7.02 -3.74
CA ALA A 434 -10.34 -7.99 -3.73
C ALA A 434 -11.45 -7.61 -4.73
N SER A 435 -11.66 -6.32 -4.95
CA SER A 435 -12.63 -5.81 -5.91
C SER A 435 -12.23 -6.08 -7.35
N PHE A 436 -10.97 -5.92 -7.71
CA PHE A 436 -10.48 -6.23 -9.06
C PHE A 436 -10.61 -7.73 -9.37
N ILE A 437 -10.28 -8.58 -8.40
CA ILE A 437 -10.50 -10.03 -8.50
C ILE A 437 -11.99 -10.34 -8.64
N ALA A 438 -12.84 -9.69 -7.85
CA ALA A 438 -14.28 -9.86 -7.91
C ALA A 438 -14.86 -9.45 -9.27
N GLU A 439 -14.42 -8.33 -9.84
CA GLU A 439 -14.82 -7.91 -11.20
C GLU A 439 -14.40 -8.92 -12.26
N LYS A 440 -13.15 -9.39 -12.20
CA LYS A 440 -12.64 -10.40 -13.13
C LYS A 440 -13.38 -11.74 -12.98
N LEU A 441 -13.65 -12.14 -11.73
CA LEU A 441 -14.40 -13.36 -11.42
C LEU A 441 -15.86 -13.28 -11.90
N ILE A 442 -16.54 -12.16 -11.69
CA ILE A 442 -17.90 -11.93 -12.19
C ILE A 442 -17.95 -12.05 -13.72
N LYS A 443 -17.01 -11.43 -14.43
CA LYS A 443 -16.92 -11.54 -15.90
C LYS A 443 -16.70 -12.98 -16.34
N LEU A 444 -15.84 -13.72 -15.65
CA LEU A 444 -15.60 -15.13 -15.92
C LEU A 444 -16.85 -15.97 -15.67
N ILE A 445 -17.54 -15.78 -14.56
CA ILE A 445 -18.80 -16.47 -14.24
C ILE A 445 -19.88 -16.13 -15.27
N ASP A 446 -20.05 -14.85 -15.63
CA ASP A 446 -21.06 -14.43 -16.63
C ASP A 446 -20.77 -15.04 -18.01
N ALA A 447 -19.51 -15.17 -18.39
CA ALA A 447 -19.11 -15.78 -19.67
C ALA A 447 -19.19 -17.31 -19.70
N THR A 448 -19.11 -17.99 -18.55
CA THR A 448 -19.07 -19.47 -18.49
C THR A 448 -20.47 -20.06 -18.62
N PRO A 449 -20.74 -20.97 -19.55
CA PRO A 449 -22.04 -21.69 -19.66
C PRO A 449 -22.38 -22.49 -18.41
N GLU A 450 -23.66 -22.60 -18.08
CA GLU A 450 -24.12 -23.38 -16.90
C GLU A 450 -23.74 -24.87 -17.00
N GLU A 451 -23.82 -25.44 -18.19
CA GLU A 451 -23.46 -26.84 -18.48
C GLU A 451 -22.00 -27.10 -18.11
N HIS A 452 -21.12 -26.14 -18.40
CA HIS A 452 -19.70 -26.25 -18.05
C HIS A 452 -19.48 -26.15 -16.53
N ILE A 453 -20.18 -25.24 -15.83
CA ILE A 453 -20.14 -25.18 -14.36
C ILE A 453 -20.60 -26.51 -13.74
N ILE A 454 -21.67 -27.09 -14.27
CA ILE A 454 -22.19 -28.39 -13.80
C ILE A 454 -21.14 -29.49 -14.01
N GLU A 455 -20.46 -29.50 -15.15
CA GLU A 455 -19.42 -30.48 -15.45
C GLU A 455 -18.24 -30.34 -14.46
N LEU A 456 -17.79 -29.11 -14.19
CA LEU A 456 -16.74 -28.84 -13.21
C LEU A 456 -17.10 -29.34 -11.80
N ILE A 457 -18.36 -29.16 -11.39
CA ILE A 457 -18.84 -29.62 -10.08
C ILE A 457 -18.91 -31.16 -10.03
N LYS A 458 -19.37 -31.82 -11.12
CA LYS A 458 -19.40 -33.28 -11.21
C LYS A 458 -18.03 -33.94 -11.10
N ASN A 459 -17.00 -33.24 -11.60
CA ASN A 459 -15.62 -33.70 -11.59
C ASN A 459 -14.82 -33.25 -10.34
N ALA A 460 -15.49 -32.72 -9.32
CA ALA A 460 -14.81 -32.27 -8.09
C ALA A 460 -14.55 -33.44 -7.14
N ASP A 461 -13.39 -33.45 -6.52
CA ASP A 461 -12.97 -34.49 -5.56
C ASP A 461 -13.86 -34.57 -4.31
N SER A 462 -14.44 -33.44 -3.91
CA SER A 462 -15.33 -33.36 -2.75
C SER A 462 -16.34 -32.22 -2.88
N LEU A 463 -17.52 -32.41 -2.34
CA LEU A 463 -18.59 -31.42 -2.24
C LEU A 463 -18.96 -31.20 -0.78
N GLU A 464 -19.45 -30.00 -0.47
CA GLU A 464 -19.96 -29.67 0.87
C GLU A 464 -21.22 -30.51 1.15
N SER A 465 -21.35 -31.03 2.37
CA SER A 465 -22.52 -31.77 2.81
C SER A 465 -23.75 -30.86 2.91
N VAL A 466 -24.91 -31.43 2.57
CA VAL A 466 -26.20 -30.76 2.81
C VAL A 466 -26.57 -30.90 4.27
N GLU A 467 -26.65 -29.78 4.97
CA GLU A 467 -27.01 -29.70 6.38
C GLU A 467 -28.26 -28.81 6.54
N LYS A 468 -28.91 -28.93 7.69
CA LYS A 468 -30.12 -28.15 8.02
C LYS A 468 -29.97 -26.66 7.77
N ASP A 469 -28.79 -26.08 8.10
CA ASP A 469 -28.53 -24.65 8.04
C ASP A 469 -28.19 -24.13 6.64
N ASN A 470 -27.81 -25.02 5.71
CA ASN A 470 -27.51 -24.64 4.33
C ASN A 470 -28.61 -24.98 3.32
N ILE A 471 -29.74 -25.58 3.78
CA ILE A 471 -30.94 -25.74 2.96
C ILE A 471 -31.61 -24.37 2.81
N PRO A 472 -31.82 -23.84 1.57
CA PRO A 472 -32.38 -22.52 1.35
C PRO A 472 -33.73 -22.28 2.01
N GLN A 473 -33.88 -21.10 2.61
CA GLN A 473 -35.17 -20.61 3.13
C GLN A 473 -35.32 -19.13 2.78
N PHE A 474 -36.37 -18.79 2.06
CA PHE A 474 -36.69 -17.43 1.67
C PHE A 474 -38.18 -17.30 1.36
N SER A 475 -38.68 -16.09 1.29
CA SER A 475 -40.04 -15.80 0.80
C SER A 475 -40.02 -15.37 -0.66
N GLN A 476 -39.03 -14.53 -1.03
CA GLN A 476 -38.82 -14.08 -2.41
C GLN A 476 -37.34 -14.24 -2.77
N LEU A 477 -37.05 -14.93 -3.87
CA LEU A 477 -35.68 -15.21 -4.28
C LEU A 477 -34.93 -13.89 -4.63
N THR A 478 -35.61 -12.93 -5.26
CA THR A 478 -35.08 -11.61 -5.61
C THR A 478 -34.60 -10.82 -4.39
N HIS A 479 -35.25 -10.99 -3.25
CA HIS A 479 -34.82 -10.34 -2.01
C HIS A 479 -33.43 -10.78 -1.55
N ALA A 480 -33.02 -12.02 -1.86
CA ALA A 480 -31.69 -12.49 -1.51
C ALA A 480 -30.60 -11.97 -2.46
N PHE A 481 -30.85 -11.97 -3.78
CA PHE A 481 -29.78 -11.67 -4.75
C PHE A 481 -29.83 -10.26 -5.36
N LEU A 482 -30.96 -9.53 -5.29
CA LEU A 482 -31.05 -8.13 -5.73
C LEU A 482 -31.15 -7.15 -4.55
N ASN A 483 -32.18 -7.32 -3.71
CA ASN A 483 -32.50 -6.32 -2.68
C ASN A 483 -31.50 -6.36 -1.52
N THR A 484 -31.09 -7.52 -1.01
CA THR A 484 -30.13 -7.60 0.09
C THR A 484 -28.78 -6.93 -0.25
N PRO A 485 -28.10 -7.25 -1.38
CA PRO A 485 -26.86 -6.55 -1.76
C PRO A 485 -27.05 -5.04 -1.95
N LEU A 486 -28.22 -4.61 -2.49
CA LEU A 486 -28.54 -3.19 -2.70
C LEU A 486 -28.74 -2.45 -1.37
N ILE A 487 -29.52 -3.01 -0.45
CA ILE A 487 -29.75 -2.43 0.88
C ILE A 487 -28.43 -2.31 1.64
N LEU A 488 -27.61 -3.36 1.65
CA LEU A 488 -26.32 -3.34 2.30
C LEU A 488 -25.35 -2.33 1.68
N ARG A 489 -25.40 -2.13 0.36
CA ARG A 489 -24.64 -1.09 -0.33
C ARG A 489 -25.07 0.31 0.10
N ASN A 490 -26.38 0.55 0.12
CA ASN A 490 -26.93 1.87 0.41
C ASN A 490 -26.77 2.27 1.88
N SER A 491 -26.76 1.28 2.80
CA SER A 491 -26.50 1.56 4.21
C SER A 491 -25.02 1.88 4.49
N GLY A 492 -24.11 1.37 3.67
CA GLY A 492 -22.67 1.55 3.86
C GLY A 492 -22.08 0.90 5.12
N GLU A 493 -22.93 0.34 5.99
CA GLU A 493 -22.57 -0.21 7.29
C GLU A 493 -23.08 -1.64 7.47
N ARG A 494 -22.57 -2.30 8.50
CA ARG A 494 -23.11 -3.58 8.97
C ARG A 494 -24.48 -3.37 9.55
N MET A 495 -25.37 -4.29 9.29
CA MET A 495 -26.73 -4.18 9.76
C MET A 495 -27.16 -5.45 10.52
N LYS A 496 -28.08 -5.29 11.47
CA LYS A 496 -28.73 -6.42 12.14
C LYS A 496 -29.72 -7.08 11.18
N PHE A 497 -30.00 -8.35 11.40
CA PHE A 497 -31.03 -9.06 10.62
C PHE A 497 -32.41 -8.42 10.73
N GLU A 498 -32.72 -7.81 11.88
CA GLU A 498 -33.98 -7.10 12.10
C GLU A 498 -34.11 -5.90 11.17
N ASP A 499 -33.06 -5.08 11.08
CA ASP A 499 -33.04 -3.88 10.22
C ASP A 499 -33.11 -4.26 8.75
N LEU A 500 -32.33 -5.27 8.33
CA LEU A 500 -32.41 -5.80 6.97
C LEU A 500 -33.81 -6.29 6.62
N GLY A 501 -34.44 -7.07 7.52
CA GLY A 501 -35.76 -7.58 7.32
C GLY A 501 -36.83 -6.48 7.23
N TYR A 502 -36.69 -5.44 8.03
CA TYR A 502 -37.56 -4.26 7.96
C TYR A 502 -37.50 -3.59 6.57
N TYR A 503 -36.30 -3.35 6.05
CA TYR A 503 -36.15 -2.74 4.72
C TYR A 503 -36.68 -3.65 3.60
N LEU A 504 -36.39 -4.96 3.65
CA LEU A 504 -36.89 -5.92 2.65
C LEU A 504 -38.42 -6.02 2.62
N LEU A 505 -39.08 -5.96 3.78
CA LEU A 505 -40.54 -6.00 3.89
C LEU A 505 -41.20 -4.69 3.45
N ARG A 506 -40.56 -3.54 3.71
CA ARG A 506 -41.00 -2.23 3.26
C ARG A 506 -41.10 -2.14 1.75
N ASP A 507 -40.10 -2.65 1.04
CA ASP A 507 -40.04 -2.65 -0.43
C ASP A 507 -41.15 -3.51 -1.06
N SER A 508 -41.69 -4.50 -0.30
CA SER A 508 -42.74 -5.40 -0.76
C SER A 508 -44.16 -4.96 -0.40
N ASN A 509 -44.38 -3.73 0.07
CA ASN A 509 -45.66 -3.22 0.57
C ASN A 509 -46.30 -4.03 1.74
N GLN A 510 -45.52 -4.87 2.42
CA GLN A 510 -45.98 -5.73 3.53
C GLN A 510 -45.62 -5.19 4.92
N SER A 511 -45.19 -3.94 5.03
CA SER A 511 -44.51 -3.43 6.22
C SER A 511 -45.39 -2.92 7.37
N ALA A 512 -46.70 -2.74 7.18
CA ALA A 512 -47.47 -1.96 8.11
C ALA A 512 -47.67 -2.58 9.51
N ASP A 513 -47.54 -3.94 9.66
CA ASP A 513 -47.86 -4.64 10.90
C ASP A 513 -46.85 -5.71 11.32
N GLN A 514 -45.57 -5.61 10.90
CA GLN A 514 -44.59 -6.66 11.18
C GLN A 514 -43.91 -6.48 12.54
N THR A 515 -43.93 -7.52 13.35
CA THR A 515 -43.21 -7.54 14.63
C THR A 515 -41.70 -7.57 14.43
N PRO A 516 -40.89 -7.03 15.38
CA PRO A 516 -39.43 -7.12 15.32
C PRO A 516 -38.90 -8.54 15.12
N ILE A 517 -39.58 -9.54 15.71
CA ILE A 517 -39.22 -10.97 15.56
C ILE A 517 -39.42 -11.45 14.12
N ALA A 518 -40.53 -11.03 13.48
CA ALA A 518 -40.79 -11.38 12.08
C ALA A 518 -39.77 -10.71 11.14
N CYS A 519 -39.47 -9.43 11.34
CA CYS A 519 -38.40 -8.73 10.60
C CYS A 519 -37.06 -9.42 10.75
N LYS A 520 -36.64 -9.73 12.00
CA LYS A 520 -35.41 -10.45 12.26
C LYS A 520 -35.34 -11.79 11.50
N LYS A 521 -36.41 -12.58 11.53
CA LYS A 521 -36.44 -13.88 10.86
C LYS A 521 -36.43 -13.75 9.34
N TYR A 522 -37.12 -12.73 8.81
CA TYR A 522 -37.13 -12.44 7.38
C TYR A 522 -35.74 -12.02 6.89
N GLY A 523 -35.11 -11.06 7.56
CA GLY A 523 -33.75 -10.61 7.24
C GLY A 523 -32.71 -11.73 7.37
N GLU A 524 -32.79 -12.55 8.44
CA GLU A 524 -31.90 -13.70 8.63
C GLU A 524 -31.95 -14.69 7.45
N ASN A 525 -33.15 -15.05 7.00
CA ASN A 525 -33.33 -16.02 5.92
C ASN A 525 -32.74 -15.51 4.61
N HIS A 526 -32.99 -14.26 4.25
CA HIS A 526 -32.49 -13.66 3.00
C HIS A 526 -30.99 -13.37 3.07
N ALA A 527 -30.48 -12.92 4.22
CA ALA A 527 -29.04 -12.76 4.44
C ALA A 527 -28.27 -14.07 4.33
N LYS A 528 -28.83 -15.17 4.89
CA LYS A 528 -28.21 -16.51 4.79
C LYS A 528 -28.15 -17.00 3.33
N LEU A 529 -29.20 -16.80 2.56
CA LEU A 529 -29.17 -17.18 1.14
C LEU A 529 -28.22 -16.27 0.35
N ALA A 530 -28.23 -14.97 0.57
CA ALA A 530 -27.27 -14.04 -0.05
C ALA A 530 -25.82 -14.42 0.28
N ALA A 531 -25.55 -14.84 1.51
CA ALA A 531 -24.23 -15.31 1.92
C ALA A 531 -23.83 -16.63 1.23
N GLN A 532 -24.77 -17.55 1.04
CA GLN A 532 -24.51 -18.79 0.29
C GLN A 532 -24.22 -18.52 -1.19
N LEU A 533 -24.78 -17.46 -1.75
CA LEU A 533 -24.50 -16.96 -3.10
C LEU A 533 -23.23 -16.09 -3.18
N ASP A 534 -22.50 -15.92 -2.08
CA ASP A 534 -21.32 -15.04 -1.98
C ASP A 534 -21.62 -13.55 -2.21
N LEU A 535 -22.85 -13.09 -1.93
CA LEU A 535 -23.29 -11.70 -2.10
C LEU A 535 -23.34 -10.93 -0.78
N ALA A 536 -23.33 -11.64 0.36
CA ALA A 536 -23.29 -11.08 1.70
C ALA A 536 -22.29 -11.85 2.57
N PHE A 537 -21.86 -11.21 3.65
CA PHE A 537 -21.04 -11.83 4.69
C PHE A 537 -21.74 -11.69 6.04
N ILE A 538 -21.80 -12.78 6.80
CA ILE A 538 -22.40 -12.80 8.13
C ILE A 538 -21.30 -12.95 9.18
N ASP A 539 -21.10 -11.92 10.00
CA ASP A 539 -20.16 -11.94 11.11
C ASP A 539 -20.75 -12.73 12.29
N LYS A 540 -20.22 -13.93 12.52
CA LYS A 540 -20.62 -14.81 13.62
C LYS A 540 -19.82 -14.57 14.92
N ALA A 541 -18.84 -13.67 14.90
CA ALA A 541 -17.95 -13.44 16.06
C ALA A 541 -18.63 -12.70 17.22
N ASN A 542 -19.76 -12.04 16.97
CA ASN A 542 -20.55 -11.36 17.97
C ASN A 542 -21.93 -12.01 18.14
N SER A 543 -22.46 -12.03 19.34
CA SER A 543 -23.78 -12.59 19.66
C SER A 543 -24.95 -11.94 18.88
N SER A 544 -24.71 -10.79 18.24
CA SER A 544 -25.71 -10.03 17.48
C SER A 544 -25.78 -10.36 15.97
N HIS A 545 -24.98 -11.27 15.45
CA HIS A 545 -24.95 -11.68 14.04
C HIS A 545 -25.24 -10.50 13.07
N LEU A 546 -24.19 -9.80 12.70
CA LEU A 546 -24.28 -8.67 11.76
C LEU A 546 -24.07 -9.15 10.33
N VAL A 547 -24.80 -8.56 9.39
CA VAL A 547 -24.66 -8.82 7.96
C VAL A 547 -24.06 -7.60 7.25
N GLU A 548 -23.21 -7.86 6.27
CA GLU A 548 -22.59 -6.87 5.41
C GLU A 548 -22.39 -7.42 4.00
N GLN A 549 -22.02 -6.56 3.04
CA GLN A 549 -21.65 -7.05 1.71
C GLN A 549 -20.39 -7.92 1.77
N SER A 550 -20.39 -9.04 1.04
CA SER A 550 -19.18 -9.79 0.73
C SER A 550 -18.27 -9.02 -0.22
N GLN A 551 -17.04 -9.49 -0.46
CA GLN A 551 -16.15 -8.86 -1.46
C GLN A 551 -16.74 -8.96 -2.88
N LEU A 552 -17.39 -10.09 -3.23
CA LEU A 552 -18.13 -10.22 -4.48
C LEU A 552 -19.36 -9.30 -4.50
N GLY A 553 -20.13 -9.26 -3.42
CA GLY A 553 -21.35 -8.46 -3.28
C GLY A 553 -21.14 -6.97 -3.49
N LYS A 554 -20.00 -6.44 -3.09
CA LYS A 554 -19.62 -5.02 -3.28
C LYS A 554 -19.55 -4.63 -4.77
N VAL A 555 -18.97 -5.48 -5.58
CA VAL A 555 -18.89 -5.27 -7.04
C VAL A 555 -20.22 -5.59 -7.70
N TYR A 556 -20.80 -6.74 -7.35
CA TYR A 556 -22.05 -7.24 -7.89
C TYR A 556 -23.20 -6.23 -7.77
N SER A 557 -23.38 -5.57 -6.62
CA SER A 557 -24.46 -4.60 -6.38
C SER A 557 -24.37 -3.32 -7.23
N ASN A 558 -23.27 -3.09 -7.94
CA ASN A 558 -23.09 -1.96 -8.86
C ASN A 558 -23.35 -2.32 -10.33
N LEU A 559 -23.61 -3.60 -10.63
CA LEU A 559 -23.90 -4.06 -11.99
C LEU A 559 -25.36 -3.73 -12.37
N SER A 560 -25.66 -3.76 -13.67
CA SER A 560 -27.04 -3.67 -14.14
C SER A 560 -27.86 -4.87 -13.65
N ALA A 561 -29.17 -4.66 -13.46
CA ALA A 561 -30.07 -5.72 -12.97
C ALA A 561 -30.02 -6.99 -13.81
N ASP A 562 -29.87 -6.87 -15.13
CA ASP A 562 -29.78 -8.02 -16.02
C ASP A 562 -28.51 -8.83 -15.83
N VAL A 563 -27.37 -8.18 -15.64
CA VAL A 563 -26.10 -8.85 -15.30
C VAL A 563 -26.21 -9.50 -13.93
N GLN A 564 -26.78 -8.79 -12.95
CA GLN A 564 -27.02 -9.35 -11.61
C GLN A 564 -27.85 -10.64 -11.67
N LYS A 565 -28.94 -10.65 -12.43
CA LYS A 565 -29.78 -11.85 -12.61
C LYS A 565 -29.01 -13.03 -13.23
N ARG A 566 -28.27 -12.78 -14.33
CA ARG A 566 -27.48 -13.83 -14.98
C ARG A 566 -26.40 -14.40 -14.08
N VAL A 567 -25.66 -13.54 -13.38
CA VAL A 567 -24.59 -13.96 -12.47
C VAL A 567 -25.17 -14.71 -11.26
N ALA A 568 -26.22 -14.19 -10.63
CA ALA A 568 -26.86 -14.84 -9.48
C ALA A 568 -27.43 -16.22 -9.85
N ARG A 569 -28.00 -16.37 -11.05
CA ARG A 569 -28.45 -17.65 -11.56
C ARG A 569 -27.32 -18.68 -11.61
N LYS A 570 -26.12 -18.30 -11.98
CA LYS A 570 -24.92 -19.16 -11.94
C LYS A 570 -24.39 -19.37 -10.54
N LEU A 571 -24.42 -18.33 -9.68
CA LEU A 571 -23.98 -18.46 -8.29
C LEU A 571 -24.82 -19.46 -7.47
N ARG A 572 -26.04 -19.82 -7.91
CA ARG A 572 -26.82 -20.89 -7.25
C ARG A 572 -26.08 -22.24 -7.19
N PHE A 573 -25.15 -22.47 -8.10
CA PHE A 573 -24.32 -23.68 -8.09
C PHE A 573 -23.32 -23.74 -6.92
N ARG A 574 -23.20 -22.69 -6.11
CA ARG A 574 -22.49 -22.73 -4.82
C ARG A 574 -23.30 -23.36 -3.69
N LEU A 575 -24.62 -23.57 -3.88
CA LEU A 575 -25.47 -24.18 -2.87
C LEU A 575 -25.29 -25.71 -2.87
N PRO A 576 -24.96 -26.32 -1.72
CA PRO A 576 -24.75 -27.77 -1.67
C PRO A 576 -25.94 -28.58 -2.18
N ILE A 577 -27.16 -28.15 -1.88
CA ILE A 577 -28.37 -28.83 -2.34
C ILE A 577 -28.52 -28.81 -3.87
N VAL A 578 -28.13 -27.72 -4.53
CA VAL A 578 -28.14 -27.59 -5.99
C VAL A 578 -27.07 -28.50 -6.60
N GLN A 579 -25.88 -28.53 -6.00
CA GLN A 579 -24.81 -29.45 -6.43
C GLN A 579 -25.25 -30.90 -6.36
N GLN A 580 -25.86 -31.32 -5.24
CA GLN A 580 -26.36 -32.69 -5.08
C GLN A 580 -27.41 -33.05 -6.13
N PHE A 581 -28.29 -32.13 -6.51
CA PHE A 581 -29.26 -32.37 -7.57
C PHE A 581 -28.59 -32.71 -8.91
N TYR A 582 -27.63 -31.90 -9.35
CA TYR A 582 -26.98 -32.08 -10.65
C TYR A 582 -25.97 -33.23 -10.67
N VAL A 583 -25.25 -33.48 -9.59
CA VAL A 583 -24.29 -34.61 -9.51
C VAL A 583 -25.00 -35.96 -9.51
N ASN A 584 -26.18 -36.02 -8.91
CA ASN A 584 -26.99 -37.25 -8.89
C ASN A 584 -27.98 -37.35 -10.06
N GLY A 585 -27.65 -36.75 -11.21
CA GLY A 585 -28.45 -36.92 -12.43
C GLY A 585 -29.81 -36.22 -12.41
N GLN A 586 -29.93 -35.11 -11.70
CA GLN A 586 -31.15 -34.32 -11.55
C GLN A 586 -32.31 -35.10 -10.87
N ASN A 587 -31.93 -35.91 -9.88
CA ASN A 587 -32.85 -36.75 -9.15
C ASN A 587 -33.47 -36.03 -7.94
N TRP A 588 -34.79 -35.87 -7.95
CA TRP A 588 -35.53 -35.24 -6.85
C TRP A 588 -35.65 -36.13 -5.60
N ASP A 589 -35.59 -37.47 -5.73
CA ASP A 589 -35.62 -38.37 -4.57
C ASP A 589 -34.41 -38.13 -3.65
N VAL A 590 -33.25 -37.86 -4.24
CA VAL A 590 -32.04 -37.48 -3.47
C VAL A 590 -32.25 -36.17 -2.71
N ILE A 591 -32.92 -35.21 -3.32
CA ILE A 591 -33.24 -33.92 -2.67
C ILE A 591 -34.23 -34.13 -1.53
N ASP A 592 -35.27 -34.95 -1.73
CA ASP A 592 -36.26 -35.26 -0.70
C ASP A 592 -35.61 -36.00 0.50
N GLU A 593 -34.68 -36.91 0.24
CA GLU A 593 -33.85 -37.54 1.28
C GLU A 593 -33.05 -36.48 2.09
N LYS A 594 -32.35 -35.54 1.41
CA LYS A 594 -31.58 -34.48 2.08
C LYS A 594 -32.47 -33.52 2.88
N ILE A 595 -33.68 -33.24 2.43
CA ILE A 595 -34.65 -32.39 3.14
C ILE A 595 -35.29 -33.13 4.34
N SER A 596 -35.29 -34.45 4.35
CA SER A 596 -35.90 -35.26 5.41
C SER A 596 -35.32 -35.03 6.83
N VAL A 597 -34.15 -34.47 6.93
CA VAL A 597 -33.55 -34.03 8.22
C VAL A 597 -34.32 -32.90 8.91
N LEU A 598 -35.23 -32.25 8.19
CA LEU A 598 -36.09 -31.19 8.71
C LEU A 598 -37.39 -31.76 9.29
N SER A 599 -38.08 -30.99 10.17
CA SER A 599 -39.42 -31.37 10.63
C SER A 599 -40.42 -31.43 9.46
N VAL A 600 -41.38 -32.33 9.53
CA VAL A 600 -42.39 -32.60 8.47
C VAL A 600 -43.09 -31.31 8.02
N SER A 601 -43.46 -30.43 8.96
CA SER A 601 -44.06 -29.12 8.66
C SER A 601 -43.15 -28.16 7.88
N THR A 602 -41.85 -28.34 8.02
CA THR A 602 -40.83 -27.52 7.37
C THR A 602 -40.41 -28.06 6.00
N GLN A 603 -40.44 -29.39 5.82
CA GLN A 603 -40.04 -30.08 4.59
C GLN A 603 -40.78 -29.55 3.35
N LYS A 604 -42.11 -29.44 3.40
CA LYS A 604 -42.93 -28.98 2.26
C LYS A 604 -42.54 -27.57 1.81
N ARG A 605 -42.33 -26.64 2.76
CA ARG A 605 -41.94 -25.26 2.48
C ARG A 605 -40.51 -25.20 1.92
N ARG A 606 -39.58 -25.93 2.52
CA ARG A 606 -38.17 -25.95 2.08
C ARG A 606 -38.02 -26.58 0.70
N ARG A 607 -38.79 -27.64 0.43
CA ARG A 607 -38.82 -28.27 -0.89
C ARG A 607 -39.22 -27.26 -1.98
N SER A 608 -40.22 -26.42 -1.72
CA SER A 608 -40.61 -25.35 -2.63
C SER A 608 -39.46 -24.36 -2.88
N ASN A 609 -38.78 -23.92 -1.81
CA ASN A 609 -37.62 -23.02 -1.97
C ASN A 609 -36.48 -23.69 -2.77
N VAL A 610 -36.21 -24.97 -2.53
CA VAL A 610 -35.19 -25.72 -3.30
C VAL A 610 -35.57 -25.82 -4.77
N ILE A 611 -36.85 -26.11 -5.10
CA ILE A 611 -37.32 -26.10 -6.49
C ILE A 611 -37.07 -24.73 -7.14
N ASP A 612 -37.46 -23.67 -6.47
CA ASP A 612 -37.29 -22.31 -7.00
C ASP A 612 -35.80 -21.95 -7.28
N VAL A 613 -34.88 -22.36 -6.41
CA VAL A 613 -33.45 -22.13 -6.61
C VAL A 613 -32.85 -23.04 -7.68
N VAL A 614 -33.18 -24.32 -7.68
CA VAL A 614 -32.66 -25.29 -8.66
C VAL A 614 -33.13 -24.94 -10.07
N GLN A 615 -34.43 -24.65 -10.24
CA GLN A 615 -35.03 -24.27 -11.53
C GLN A 615 -34.88 -22.78 -11.84
N TRP A 616 -34.35 -21.97 -10.88
CA TRP A 616 -34.26 -20.52 -10.95
C TRP A 616 -35.61 -19.86 -11.27
N TYR A 617 -36.64 -20.30 -10.56
CA TYR A 617 -37.99 -19.80 -10.79
C TYR A 617 -38.28 -18.55 -9.95
N LEU A 618 -38.47 -17.44 -10.64
CA LEU A 618 -38.79 -16.16 -10.02
C LEU A 618 -40.30 -15.96 -9.96
N ARG A 619 -40.91 -16.18 -8.79
CA ARG A 619 -42.37 -16.09 -8.60
C ARG A 619 -42.93 -14.68 -8.65
N ASP A 620 -42.07 -13.67 -8.72
CA ASP A 620 -42.43 -12.26 -8.53
C ASP A 620 -42.87 -11.54 -9.82
N GLY A 621 -43.33 -12.29 -10.85
CA GLY A 621 -43.86 -11.70 -12.08
C GLY A 621 -42.83 -11.08 -13.04
N LEU A 622 -41.56 -11.18 -12.73
CA LEU A 622 -40.46 -10.83 -13.63
C LEU A 622 -40.17 -12.01 -14.54
N GLN A 623 -41.07 -12.27 -15.49
CA GLN A 623 -40.79 -13.23 -16.56
C GLN A 623 -39.62 -12.72 -17.39
N GLU A 624 -38.67 -13.60 -17.66
CA GLU A 624 -37.63 -13.38 -18.64
C GLU A 624 -38.26 -13.18 -20.02
N ASN A 625 -38.06 -12.00 -20.63
CA ASN A 625 -38.20 -11.84 -22.08
C ASN A 625 -36.90 -12.23 -22.76
#